data_b66b3a22d7de4fe6c01eb8480d843635
#
_entry.id   b66b3a22d7de4fe6c01eb8480d843635
#
_cell.length_a   1.000
_cell.length_b   1.000
_cell.length_c   1.000
_cell.angle_alpha   90.00
_cell.angle_beta   90.00
_cell.angle_gamma   90.00
#
_symmetry.space_group_name_H-M   'P 1'
#
loop_
_entity.id
_entity.type
_entity.pdbx_description
1 polymer ?
#
loop_
_entity_poly.entity_id
_entity_poly.type
_entity_poly.pdbx_seq_one_letter_code
_entity_poly.pdbx_strand_id
1 'polypeptide(L)'
;NKKITIAIDGFSSTGKSTIAKLLANKYNYIYVDTGAMYRAVSLFAKQYDFVSKEFLSKEKLISNLKDVTLSFQFNKDLGFSEMFLNGQNVEKEIRTLEVSQFVSKVATISEVRRKLVSEQQQMGKDGGIVMDGRDIGTVVFPNAELKLFMTASADKRATRRYKELIDRGDDVNFDD
;
A
#
# COMPACT_ATOMS: atom_id res chain seq x y z
N ASN A 1 12.16 -22.51 14.37
CA ASN A 1 11.84 -22.49 12.94
C ASN A 1 12.30 -21.16 12.35
N LYS A 2 13.02 -21.22 11.20
CA LYS A 2 13.44 -20.02 10.47
C LYS A 2 12.21 -19.25 10.00
N LYS A 3 12.16 -17.96 10.31
CA LYS A 3 11.13 -17.07 9.77
C LYS A 3 11.46 -16.74 8.31
N ILE A 4 10.46 -16.78 7.44
CA ILE A 4 10.61 -16.50 6.01
C ILE A 4 10.00 -15.16 5.62
N THR A 5 10.34 -14.68 4.44
CA THR A 5 9.70 -13.53 3.78
C THR A 5 8.73 -14.04 2.73
N ILE A 6 7.48 -13.56 2.79
CA ILE A 6 6.42 -13.88 1.84
C ILE A 6 6.10 -12.61 1.04
N ALA A 7 6.35 -12.65 -0.26
CA ALA A 7 6.04 -11.58 -1.20
C ALA A 7 4.78 -11.93 -2.00
N ILE A 8 3.79 -11.03 -2.02
CA ILE A 8 2.54 -11.21 -2.77
C ILE A 8 2.37 -10.06 -3.74
N ASP A 9 2.46 -10.34 -5.03
CA ASP A 9 2.31 -9.36 -6.08
C ASP A 9 1.03 -9.53 -6.88
N GLY A 10 0.60 -8.49 -7.55
CA GLY A 10 -0.57 -8.47 -8.43
C GLY A 10 -1.26 -7.11 -8.46
N PHE A 11 -2.18 -6.94 -9.38
CA PHE A 11 -2.98 -5.70 -9.51
C PHE A 11 -3.93 -5.51 -8.32
N SER A 12 -4.47 -4.30 -8.18
CA SER A 12 -5.51 -4.01 -7.18
C SER A 12 -6.74 -4.90 -7.38
N SER A 13 -7.48 -5.13 -6.29
CA SER A 13 -8.73 -5.92 -6.28
C SER A 13 -8.59 -7.37 -6.77
N THR A 14 -7.40 -7.96 -6.61
CA THR A 14 -7.13 -9.39 -6.89
C THR A 14 -7.29 -10.28 -5.65
N GLY A 15 -7.48 -9.69 -4.47
CA GLY A 15 -7.57 -10.42 -3.19
C GLY A 15 -6.24 -10.58 -2.45
N LYS A 16 -5.18 -9.88 -2.88
CA LYS A 16 -3.84 -9.95 -2.25
C LYS A 16 -3.86 -9.69 -0.75
N SER A 17 -4.48 -8.58 -0.34
CA SER A 17 -4.52 -8.17 1.07
C SER A 17 -5.26 -9.17 1.94
N THR A 18 -6.31 -9.81 1.43
CA THR A 18 -7.03 -10.85 2.15
C THR A 18 -6.13 -12.07 2.42
N ILE A 19 -5.46 -12.57 1.39
CA ILE A 19 -4.53 -13.70 1.51
C ILE A 19 -3.33 -13.32 2.40
N ALA A 20 -2.78 -12.12 2.22
CA ALA A 20 -1.66 -11.64 3.01
C ALA A 20 -1.98 -11.58 4.51
N LYS A 21 -3.14 -11.05 4.88
CA LYS A 21 -3.62 -11.01 6.28
C LYS A 21 -3.83 -12.42 6.85
N LEU A 22 -4.43 -13.33 6.08
CA LEU A 22 -4.63 -14.72 6.50
C LEU A 22 -3.29 -15.43 6.76
N LEU A 23 -2.32 -15.26 5.87
CA LEU A 23 -0.99 -15.85 6.04
C LEU A 23 -0.26 -15.24 7.24
N ALA A 24 -0.29 -13.92 7.38
CA ALA A 24 0.33 -13.23 8.51
C ALA A 24 -0.25 -13.71 9.84
N ASN A 25 -1.56 -13.80 9.95
CA ASN A 25 -2.23 -14.30 11.17
C ASN A 25 -1.88 -15.76 11.46
N LYS A 26 -1.89 -16.62 10.41
CA LYS A 26 -1.62 -18.05 10.56
C LYS A 26 -0.20 -18.33 11.07
N TYR A 27 0.78 -17.57 10.62
CA TYR A 27 2.19 -17.77 10.97
C TYR A 27 2.70 -16.81 12.04
N ASN A 28 1.84 -15.93 12.55
CA ASN A 28 2.24 -14.85 13.46
C ASN A 28 3.35 -13.97 12.86
N TYR A 29 3.16 -13.60 11.59
CA TYR A 29 4.02 -12.71 10.84
C TYR A 29 3.45 -11.30 10.79
N ILE A 30 4.30 -10.33 10.53
CA ILE A 30 3.90 -8.93 10.31
C ILE A 30 3.32 -8.82 8.88
N TYR A 31 2.15 -8.22 8.76
CA TYR A 31 1.58 -7.87 7.47
C TYR A 31 1.88 -6.41 7.12
N VAL A 32 2.38 -6.19 5.89
CA VAL A 32 2.66 -4.86 5.35
C VAL A 32 1.97 -4.67 4.00
N ASP A 33 1.07 -3.68 3.95
CA ASP A 33 0.41 -3.20 2.73
C ASP A 33 1.26 -2.07 2.12
N THR A 34 2.04 -2.36 1.08
CA THR A 34 2.85 -1.32 0.44
C THR A 34 2.01 -0.28 -0.28
N GLY A 35 0.83 -0.65 -0.78
CA GLY A 35 -0.12 0.29 -1.36
C GLY A 35 -0.55 1.37 -0.36
N ALA A 36 -0.71 1.02 0.92
CA ALA A 36 -1.00 1.98 1.97
C ALA A 36 0.14 3.00 2.15
N MET A 37 1.40 2.58 2.00
CA MET A 37 2.55 3.48 2.08
C MET A 37 2.53 4.52 0.95
N TYR A 38 2.30 4.10 -0.30
CA TYR A 38 2.17 5.03 -1.44
C TYR A 38 0.96 5.97 -1.29
N ARG A 39 -0.14 5.47 -0.74
CA ARG A 39 -1.33 6.29 -0.43
C ARG A 39 -1.06 7.32 0.65
N ALA A 40 -0.29 6.98 1.68
CA ALA A 40 0.09 7.92 2.73
C ALA A 40 1.00 9.05 2.19
N VAL A 41 1.94 8.75 1.30
CA VAL A 41 2.73 9.78 0.60
C VAL A 41 1.83 10.65 -0.28
N SER A 42 0.83 10.07 -0.93
CA SER A 42 -0.14 10.82 -1.74
C SER A 42 -1.02 11.73 -0.89
N LEU A 43 -1.42 11.28 0.30
CA LEU A 43 -2.15 12.09 1.27
C LEU A 43 -1.29 13.26 1.75
N PHE A 44 -0.02 13.01 2.07
CA PHE A 44 0.93 14.07 2.43
C PHE A 44 1.04 15.12 1.30
N ALA A 45 1.23 14.67 0.07
CA ALA A 45 1.30 15.57 -1.09
C ALA A 45 0.02 16.41 -1.24
N LYS A 46 -1.14 15.84 -0.96
CA LYS A 46 -2.42 16.53 -0.98
C LYS A 46 -2.52 17.56 0.15
N GLN A 47 -2.16 17.19 1.38
CA GLN A 47 -2.23 18.08 2.56
C GLN A 47 -1.39 19.35 2.40
N TYR A 48 -0.32 19.28 1.62
CA TYR A 48 0.58 20.41 1.34
C TYR A 48 0.39 21.04 -0.04
N ASP A 49 -0.72 20.72 -0.73
CA ASP A 49 -1.03 21.23 -2.07
C ASP A 49 0.07 20.96 -3.11
N PHE A 50 0.76 19.82 -3.00
CA PHE A 50 1.74 19.39 -3.99
C PHE A 50 1.11 18.58 -5.13
N VAL A 51 -0.14 18.13 -4.96
CA VAL A 51 -0.90 17.37 -5.95
C VAL A 51 -2.36 17.78 -5.98
N SER A 52 -2.91 17.87 -7.21
CA SER A 52 -4.34 18.00 -7.46
C SER A 52 -4.74 17.10 -8.63
N LYS A 53 -6.00 17.16 -9.07
CA LYS A 53 -6.44 16.47 -10.29
C LYS A 53 -5.64 16.90 -11.52
N GLU A 54 -5.24 18.16 -11.57
CA GLU A 54 -4.64 18.82 -12.74
C GLU A 54 -3.12 18.83 -12.72
N PHE A 55 -2.49 18.85 -11.56
CA PHE A 55 -1.04 18.99 -11.44
C PHE A 55 -0.41 18.09 -10.37
N LEU A 56 0.91 17.92 -10.50
CA LEU A 56 1.78 17.31 -9.50
C LEU A 56 3.10 18.09 -9.47
N SER A 57 3.39 18.74 -8.34
CA SER A 57 4.67 19.43 -8.09
C SER A 57 5.71 18.42 -7.59
N LYS A 58 6.36 17.70 -8.53
CA LYS A 58 7.37 16.68 -8.21
C LYS A 58 8.49 17.20 -7.34
N GLU A 59 9.04 18.37 -7.70
CA GLU A 59 10.17 19.01 -7.01
C GLU A 59 9.83 19.33 -5.56
N LYS A 60 8.63 19.87 -5.31
CA LYS A 60 8.15 20.16 -3.96
C LYS A 60 7.99 18.88 -3.15
N LEU A 61 7.36 17.84 -3.72
CA LEU A 61 7.21 16.58 -3.03
C LEU A 61 8.56 15.95 -2.70
N ILE A 62 9.49 15.88 -3.66
CA ILE A 62 10.82 15.31 -3.47
C ILE A 62 11.58 16.07 -2.36
N SER A 63 11.57 17.40 -2.38
CA SER A 63 12.26 18.22 -1.38
C SER A 63 11.72 18.02 0.04
N ASN A 64 10.46 17.62 0.18
CA ASN A 64 9.78 17.42 1.47
C ASN A 64 9.63 15.94 1.87
N LEU A 65 10.18 14.97 1.10
CA LEU A 65 10.13 13.55 1.46
C LEU A 65 10.81 13.24 2.80
N LYS A 66 11.78 14.03 3.22
CA LYS A 66 12.42 13.94 4.53
C LYS A 66 11.45 14.15 5.70
N ASP A 67 10.37 14.87 5.48
CA ASP A 67 9.34 15.19 6.48
C ASP A 67 8.21 14.14 6.49
N VAL A 68 8.33 13.10 5.67
CA VAL A 68 7.40 11.96 5.62
C VAL A 68 7.94 10.83 6.46
N THR A 69 7.28 10.54 7.57
CA THR A 69 7.54 9.37 8.42
C THR A 69 6.33 8.46 8.40
N LEU A 70 6.54 7.21 7.97
CA LEU A 70 5.52 6.18 7.88
C LEU A 70 5.74 5.11 8.93
N SER A 71 4.66 4.66 9.56
CA SER A 71 4.70 3.50 10.45
C SER A 71 3.40 2.70 10.38
N PHE A 72 3.50 1.41 10.68
CA PHE A 72 2.34 0.54 10.86
C PHE A 72 2.18 0.25 12.35
N GLN A 73 0.94 0.39 12.87
CA GLN A 73 0.61 0.05 14.25
C GLN A 73 -0.50 -1.00 14.25
N PHE A 74 -0.25 -2.11 14.93
CA PHE A 74 -1.20 -3.21 15.00
C PHE A 74 -2.41 -2.82 15.83
N ASN A 75 -3.58 -2.94 15.21
CA ASN A 75 -4.87 -2.74 15.88
C ASN A 75 -5.49 -4.11 16.22
N LYS A 76 -5.56 -4.42 17.51
CA LYS A 76 -6.07 -5.71 18.00
C LYS A 76 -7.54 -5.94 17.64
N ASP A 77 -8.34 -4.87 17.64
CA ASP A 77 -9.79 -4.95 17.37
C ASP A 77 -10.05 -5.24 15.88
N LEU A 78 -9.20 -4.73 15.00
CA LEU A 78 -9.29 -4.95 13.56
C LEU A 78 -8.51 -6.18 13.07
N GLY A 79 -7.56 -6.67 13.86
CA GLY A 79 -6.73 -7.82 13.51
C GLY A 79 -5.69 -7.56 12.41
N PHE A 80 -5.38 -6.29 12.13
CA PHE A 80 -4.34 -5.88 11.18
C PHE A 80 -3.68 -4.56 11.58
N SER A 81 -2.58 -4.21 10.90
CA SER A 81 -1.86 -2.97 11.15
C SER A 81 -2.45 -1.81 10.35
N GLU A 82 -2.67 -0.70 11.02
CA GLU A 82 -3.10 0.56 10.42
C GLU A 82 -1.92 1.45 10.05
N MET A 83 -2.09 2.26 9.00
CA MET A 83 -1.08 3.20 8.51
C MET A 83 -1.10 4.50 9.33
N PHE A 84 0.10 4.92 9.74
CA PHE A 84 0.35 6.20 10.40
C PHE A 84 1.28 7.07 9.55
N LEU A 85 0.90 8.31 9.36
CA LEU A 85 1.69 9.34 8.70
C LEU A 85 2.06 10.41 9.75
N ASN A 86 3.36 10.62 9.97
CA ASN A 86 3.85 11.60 10.94
C ASN A 86 3.20 11.46 12.33
N GLY A 87 2.97 10.22 12.77
CA GLY A 87 2.36 9.91 14.05
C GLY A 87 0.84 9.96 14.11
N GLN A 88 0.16 10.32 13.03
CA GLN A 88 -1.31 10.35 12.94
C GLN A 88 -1.84 9.12 12.21
N ASN A 89 -2.91 8.51 12.75
CA ASN A 89 -3.59 7.42 12.07
C ASN A 89 -4.31 7.97 10.83
N VAL A 90 -3.93 7.48 9.67
CA VAL A 90 -4.49 7.91 8.38
C VAL A 90 -5.16 6.76 7.62
N GLU A 91 -5.36 5.62 8.27
CA GLU A 91 -5.88 4.41 7.59
C GLU A 91 -7.19 4.64 6.83
N LYS A 92 -8.10 5.42 7.40
CA LYS A 92 -9.36 5.76 6.71
C LYS A 92 -9.15 6.76 5.58
N GLU A 93 -8.37 7.81 5.83
CA GLU A 93 -8.15 8.89 4.87
C GLU A 93 -7.44 8.40 3.61
N ILE A 94 -6.46 7.52 3.74
CA ILE A 94 -5.72 6.97 2.60
C ILE A 94 -6.57 6.06 1.71
N ARG A 95 -7.74 5.61 2.18
CA ARG A 95 -8.64 4.74 1.41
C ARG A 95 -9.70 5.50 0.62
N THR A 96 -9.75 6.82 0.73
CA THR A 96 -10.71 7.66 -0.01
C THR A 96 -10.47 7.60 -1.51
N LEU A 97 -11.53 7.85 -2.28
CA LEU A 97 -11.45 7.91 -3.74
C LEU A 97 -10.49 9.00 -4.19
N GLU A 98 -10.51 10.14 -3.53
CA GLU A 98 -9.65 11.29 -3.85
C GLU A 98 -8.16 10.92 -3.74
N VAL A 99 -7.71 10.32 -2.63
CA VAL A 99 -6.33 9.86 -2.50
C VAL A 99 -6.00 8.82 -3.56
N SER A 100 -6.93 7.91 -3.87
CA SER A 100 -6.76 6.87 -4.89
C SER A 100 -6.44 7.45 -6.28
N GLN A 101 -6.98 8.61 -6.62
CA GLN A 101 -6.73 9.28 -7.90
C GLN A 101 -5.28 9.78 -8.03
N PHE A 102 -4.58 10.04 -6.93
CA PHE A 102 -3.22 10.58 -6.93
C PHE A 102 -2.13 9.52 -6.85
N VAL A 103 -2.45 8.35 -6.31
CA VAL A 103 -1.46 7.29 -6.01
C VAL A 103 -0.65 6.90 -7.25
N SER A 104 -1.28 6.72 -8.40
CA SER A 104 -0.58 6.35 -9.64
C SER A 104 0.46 7.39 -10.04
N LYS A 105 0.11 8.69 -9.93
CA LYS A 105 1.02 9.80 -10.26
C LYS A 105 2.20 9.84 -9.29
N VAL A 106 1.93 9.73 -7.99
CA VAL A 106 2.97 9.76 -6.95
C VAL A 106 3.90 8.55 -7.05
N ALA A 107 3.36 7.37 -7.33
CA ALA A 107 4.13 6.14 -7.48
C ALA A 107 5.08 6.11 -8.69
N THR A 108 4.92 7.03 -9.66
CA THR A 108 5.87 7.16 -10.79
C THR A 108 7.14 7.92 -10.41
N ILE A 109 7.16 8.62 -9.26
CA ILE A 109 8.30 9.41 -8.83
C ILE A 109 9.39 8.48 -8.27
N SER A 110 10.56 8.47 -8.90
CA SER A 110 11.64 7.55 -8.57
C SER A 110 12.16 7.73 -7.15
N GLU A 111 12.20 8.96 -6.64
CA GLU A 111 12.63 9.28 -5.28
C GLU A 111 11.64 8.75 -4.23
N VAL A 112 10.34 8.85 -4.49
CA VAL A 112 9.30 8.24 -3.65
C VAL A 112 9.47 6.72 -3.62
N ARG A 113 9.60 6.09 -4.77
CA ARG A 113 9.81 4.62 -4.85
C ARG A 113 11.07 4.21 -4.11
N ARG A 114 12.17 4.91 -4.30
CA ARG A 114 13.47 4.62 -3.66
C ARG A 114 13.37 4.68 -2.13
N LYS A 115 12.74 5.73 -1.60
CA LYS A 115 12.47 5.87 -0.17
C LYS A 115 11.64 4.69 0.35
N LEU A 116 10.50 4.40 -0.30
CA LEU A 116 9.59 3.37 0.19
C LEU A 116 10.17 1.97 0.05
N VAL A 117 10.88 1.65 -1.03
CA VAL A 117 11.57 0.36 -1.19
C VAL A 117 12.62 0.17 -0.09
N SER A 118 13.40 1.21 0.23
CA SER A 118 14.38 1.16 1.31
C SER A 118 13.73 0.86 2.67
N GLU A 119 12.62 1.53 2.98
CA GLU A 119 11.87 1.30 4.22
C GLU A 119 11.25 -0.10 4.25
N GLN A 120 10.70 -0.58 3.14
CA GLN A 120 10.14 -1.92 3.01
C GLN A 120 11.21 -3.01 3.22
N GLN A 121 12.39 -2.84 2.62
CA GLN A 121 13.51 -3.77 2.82
C GLN A 121 13.95 -3.80 4.28
N GLN A 122 14.00 -2.66 4.94
CA GLN A 122 14.34 -2.58 6.35
C GLN A 122 13.32 -3.28 7.25
N MET A 123 12.03 -3.17 6.94
CA MET A 123 10.95 -3.86 7.68
C MET A 123 11.08 -5.39 7.61
N GLY A 124 11.56 -5.92 6.50
CA GLY A 124 11.62 -7.37 6.25
C GLY A 124 12.99 -8.01 6.44
N LYS A 125 13.99 -7.27 6.92
CA LYS A 125 15.39 -7.77 7.02
C LYS A 125 15.56 -9.05 7.85
N ASP A 126 14.72 -9.25 8.85
CA ASP A 126 14.77 -10.39 9.76
C ASP A 126 13.77 -11.50 9.41
N GLY A 127 13.06 -11.38 8.30
CA GLY A 127 11.98 -12.28 7.91
C GLY A 127 10.75 -12.15 8.83
N GLY A 128 9.85 -13.13 8.77
CA GLY A 128 8.60 -13.11 9.54
C GLY A 128 7.64 -12.02 9.05
N ILE A 129 7.64 -11.78 7.76
CA ILE A 129 6.86 -10.73 7.11
C ILE A 129 6.06 -11.28 5.92
N VAL A 130 4.84 -10.80 5.77
CA VAL A 130 4.04 -10.93 4.56
C VAL A 130 3.82 -9.53 4.00
N MET A 131 4.33 -9.28 2.82
CA MET A 131 4.25 -7.98 2.16
C MET A 131 3.52 -8.13 0.83
N ASP A 132 2.51 -7.30 0.60
CA ASP A 132 1.81 -7.25 -0.68
C ASP A 132 2.07 -5.96 -1.43
N GLY A 133 2.05 -6.08 -2.76
CA GLY A 133 2.30 -4.94 -3.64
C GLY A 133 2.30 -5.32 -5.11
N ARG A 134 3.19 -4.71 -5.89
CA ARG A 134 3.30 -4.94 -7.34
C ARG A 134 4.68 -5.38 -7.80
N ASP A 135 5.71 -5.12 -7.01
CA ASP A 135 7.11 -5.40 -7.31
C ASP A 135 7.87 -5.96 -6.10
N ILE A 136 7.14 -6.61 -5.19
CA ILE A 136 7.72 -7.08 -3.92
C ILE A 136 8.70 -8.22 -4.17
N GLY A 137 8.29 -9.24 -4.92
CA GLY A 137 9.13 -10.41 -5.23
C GLY A 137 10.19 -10.16 -6.31
N THR A 138 10.21 -8.99 -6.94
CA THR A 138 11.16 -8.65 -8.01
C THR A 138 12.14 -7.56 -7.60
N VAL A 139 11.69 -6.55 -6.88
CA VAL A 139 12.50 -5.38 -6.50
C VAL A 139 12.77 -5.34 -5.01
N VAL A 140 11.74 -5.45 -4.17
CA VAL A 140 11.88 -5.30 -2.72
C VAL A 140 12.58 -6.51 -2.10
N PHE A 141 12.05 -7.70 -2.34
CA PHE A 141 12.58 -8.97 -1.85
C PHE A 141 12.79 -9.98 -2.98
N PRO A 142 13.80 -9.76 -3.83
CA PRO A 142 14.08 -10.68 -4.94
C PRO A 142 14.46 -12.09 -4.48
N ASN A 143 14.90 -12.23 -3.24
CA ASN A 143 15.26 -13.50 -2.61
C ASN A 143 14.22 -13.99 -1.59
N ALA A 144 12.96 -13.50 -1.64
CA ALA A 144 11.90 -14.00 -0.78
C ALA A 144 11.73 -15.51 -0.94
N GLU A 145 11.60 -16.23 0.18
CA GLU A 145 11.45 -17.68 0.18
C GLU A 145 10.13 -18.12 -0.44
N LEU A 146 9.08 -17.29 -0.33
CA LEU A 146 7.81 -17.54 -1.02
C LEU A 146 7.38 -16.28 -1.79
N LYS A 147 7.14 -16.47 -3.08
CA LYS A 147 6.62 -15.42 -3.97
C LYS A 147 5.32 -15.91 -4.58
N LEU A 148 4.26 -15.14 -4.38
CA LEU A 148 2.95 -15.39 -4.94
C LEU A 148 2.61 -14.26 -5.92
N PHE A 149 2.09 -14.63 -7.08
CA PHE A 149 1.54 -13.66 -8.03
C PHE A 149 0.05 -13.92 -8.20
N MET A 150 -0.77 -12.93 -7.80
CA MET A 150 -2.23 -13.06 -7.82
C MET A 150 -2.82 -12.33 -9.01
N THR A 151 -3.68 -13.04 -9.75
CA THR A 151 -4.39 -12.51 -10.90
C THR A 151 -5.90 -12.63 -10.73
N ALA A 152 -6.62 -11.72 -11.39
CA ALA A 152 -8.05 -11.83 -11.60
C ALA A 152 -8.39 -11.10 -12.92
N SER A 153 -9.45 -11.53 -13.61
CA SER A 153 -9.90 -10.85 -14.83
C SER A 153 -10.26 -9.39 -14.53
N ALA A 154 -10.20 -8.53 -15.55
CA ALA A 154 -10.55 -7.13 -15.44
C ALA A 154 -11.96 -6.95 -14.86
N ASP A 155 -12.93 -7.70 -15.38
CA ASP A 155 -14.32 -7.65 -14.92
C ASP A 155 -14.48 -8.00 -13.43
N LYS A 156 -13.78 -9.06 -12.97
CA LYS A 156 -13.79 -9.42 -11.54
C LYS A 156 -13.17 -8.35 -10.68
N ARG A 157 -12.10 -7.71 -11.14
CA ARG A 157 -11.44 -6.63 -10.42
C ARG A 157 -12.31 -5.38 -10.37
N ALA A 158 -12.96 -5.01 -11.50
CA ALA A 158 -13.90 -3.90 -11.56
C ALA A 158 -15.09 -4.11 -10.62
N THR A 159 -15.73 -5.29 -10.69
CA THR A 159 -16.84 -5.65 -9.80
C THR A 159 -16.47 -5.58 -8.32
N ARG A 160 -15.31 -6.11 -7.94
CA ARG A 160 -14.82 -6.05 -6.56
C ARG A 160 -14.56 -4.62 -6.13
N ARG A 161 -13.92 -3.82 -6.99
CA ARG A 161 -13.62 -2.42 -6.69
C ARG A 161 -14.89 -1.60 -6.52
N TYR A 162 -15.85 -1.77 -7.40
CA TYR A 162 -17.17 -1.12 -7.30
C TYR A 162 -17.85 -1.45 -5.97
N LYS A 163 -17.89 -2.74 -5.61
CA LYS A 163 -18.45 -3.17 -4.33
C LYS A 163 -17.73 -2.56 -3.14
N GLU A 164 -16.41 -2.54 -3.14
CA GLU A 164 -15.61 -1.91 -2.08
C GLU A 164 -15.94 -0.42 -1.90
N LEU A 165 -16.14 0.31 -3.00
CA LEU A 165 -16.47 1.73 -2.97
C LEU A 165 -17.89 1.96 -2.43
N ILE A 166 -18.86 1.19 -2.90
CA ILE A 166 -20.25 1.24 -2.39
C ILE A 166 -20.31 0.90 -0.89
N ASP A 167 -19.63 -0.16 -0.46
CA ASP A 167 -19.60 -0.59 0.94
C ASP A 167 -18.97 0.48 1.87
N ARG A 168 -18.14 1.38 1.32
CA ARG A 168 -17.60 2.55 2.03
C ARG A 168 -18.52 3.76 2.02
N GLY A 169 -19.56 3.75 1.23
CA GLY A 169 -20.48 4.87 1.05
C GLY A 169 -20.05 5.89 0.00
N ASP A 170 -19.10 5.52 -0.88
CA ASP A 170 -18.72 6.35 -2.02
C ASP A 170 -19.84 6.34 -3.07
N ASP A 171 -20.17 7.52 -3.62
CA ASP A 171 -21.13 7.66 -4.72
C ASP A 171 -20.37 7.45 -6.05
N VAL A 172 -20.48 6.24 -6.58
CA VAL A 172 -19.77 5.82 -7.80
C VAL A 172 -20.72 5.08 -8.74
N ASN A 173 -20.54 5.29 -10.04
CA ASN A 173 -21.20 4.52 -11.08
C ASN A 173 -20.26 3.38 -11.54
N PHE A 174 -20.83 2.22 -11.90
CA PHE A 174 -20.03 1.06 -12.32
C PHE A 174 -19.20 1.33 -13.59
N ASP A 175 -19.68 2.23 -14.43
CA ASP A 175 -19.05 2.59 -15.71
C ASP A 175 -17.92 3.65 -15.56
N ASP A 176 -17.73 4.21 -14.35
CA ASP A 176 -16.66 5.17 -14.02
C ASP A 176 -15.37 4.41 -13.56
#